data_000778f56f9061c213ada202074a6c58
#
_entry.id   000778f56f9061c213ada202074a6c58
#
_cell.length_a   1.000
_cell.length_b   1.000
_cell.length_c   1.000
_cell.angle_alpha   90.00
_cell.angle_beta   90.00
_cell.angle_gamma   90.00
#
_symmetry.space_group_name_H-M   'P 1'
#
loop_
_entity.id
_entity.type
_entity.pdbx_description
1 polymer ?
#
loop_
_entity_poly.entity_id
_entity_poly.type
_entity_poly.pdbx_seq_one_letter_code
_entity_poly.pdbx_strand_id
1 'polypeptide(L)'
;ETGGAILEGERVKEETRYTGEVKTVSNKETKTYTNKELNRSVINPAQIKLILSTYRDVVYTELFNDPQREPNMDYLPKTLIFALNEAHATNIVQIAKEVFGRTDDRFVQKITYSAGDSNELIRQFRNDKDFRIAVTCTLVATGTDVKPLEVVMFMRDVESLPLYIQMKGRGVRTIGDEQLRNVTPNAFSKDCFYLVDAVGVTEHAQTVAPIDGGPTTKTITLKELLERISHGYIPDEYLKRLAATLARIYNKADDSQRKEFVRLSHDDMKELSVRIYDALEKGILPLFVSTDEPNNERKGLVAPLANHADARKYLLILAAGFVNTLMPGEDTLISKGFSIEEAKNTTEAFEDFCKKYYDEIEALRIIYNNEGEPITYSMLKDLENRLKMANNHFTSKQLWNSYAIVNPKVVRRSTTKEESDALTNIIQLVRFAFHQIERLDSVVTTSKQFFNLWLGQNQREITDKQREVISRIVDYIASNGACTIRDIREDDATHAAQMIRAFGNMQKADEALHSLYTFVVLRKAA
;
A
#
# COMPACT_ATOMS: atom_id res chain seq x y z
N GLU A 1 2.17 -7.24 -10.77
CA GLU A 1 3.04 -8.43 -10.99
C GLU A 1 2.43 -9.37 -12.03
N THR A 2 3.25 -9.87 -12.96
CA THR A 2 2.83 -10.82 -13.99
C THR A 2 3.64 -12.11 -13.86
N GLY A 3 3.07 -13.23 -14.29
CA GLY A 3 3.81 -14.49 -14.43
C GLY A 3 4.95 -14.36 -15.47
N GLY A 4 5.77 -15.38 -15.55
CA GLY A 4 6.93 -15.40 -16.44
C GLY A 4 7.38 -16.81 -16.77
N ALA A 5 8.60 -16.95 -17.26
CA ALA A 5 9.22 -18.25 -17.55
C ALA A 5 10.65 -18.28 -17.01
N ILE A 6 11.07 -19.48 -16.57
CA ILE A 6 12.45 -19.83 -16.28
C ILE A 6 12.93 -20.65 -17.47
N LEU A 7 13.89 -20.15 -18.23
CA LEU A 7 14.34 -20.81 -19.46
C LEU A 7 15.20 -22.04 -19.16
N GLU A 8 15.25 -22.98 -20.09
CA GLU A 8 16.16 -24.11 -20.05
C GLU A 8 17.62 -23.60 -19.96
N GLY A 9 18.43 -24.19 -19.09
CA GLY A 9 19.82 -23.79 -18.84
C GLY A 9 19.97 -22.62 -17.86
N GLU A 10 18.90 -21.91 -17.54
CA GLU A 10 18.93 -20.81 -16.58
C GLU A 10 19.19 -21.31 -15.17
N ARG A 11 20.05 -20.60 -14.42
CA ARG A 11 20.38 -20.94 -13.05
C ARG A 11 19.42 -20.28 -12.08
N VAL A 12 18.96 -21.04 -11.10
CA VAL A 12 18.12 -20.57 -10.00
C VAL A 12 18.70 -21.01 -8.66
N LYS A 13 18.45 -20.23 -7.60
CA LYS A 13 18.69 -20.67 -6.23
C LYS A 13 17.45 -21.39 -5.74
N GLU A 14 17.54 -22.69 -5.54
CA GLU A 14 16.48 -23.51 -4.99
C GLU A 14 16.66 -23.65 -3.48
N GLU A 15 15.69 -23.17 -2.72
CA GLU A 15 15.62 -23.30 -1.27
C GLU A 15 14.58 -24.35 -0.89
N THR A 16 15.00 -25.33 -0.09
CA THR A 16 14.10 -26.35 0.47
C THR A 16 13.36 -25.76 1.68
N ARG A 17 12.05 -25.59 1.59
CA ARG A 17 11.24 -25.01 2.69
C ARG A 17 11.31 -25.77 3.99
N TYR A 18 11.56 -27.08 3.95
CA TYR A 18 11.62 -27.94 5.14
C TYR A 18 12.94 -27.79 5.91
N THR A 19 14.07 -27.67 5.21
CA THR A 19 15.39 -27.62 5.83
C THR A 19 16.05 -26.24 5.76
N GLY A 20 15.56 -25.33 4.90
CA GLY A 20 16.21 -24.06 4.59
C GLY A 20 17.51 -24.21 3.77
N GLU A 21 17.82 -25.41 3.28
CA GLU A 21 19.03 -25.67 2.48
C GLU A 21 18.87 -25.02 1.10
N VAL A 22 19.87 -24.21 0.70
CA VAL A 22 19.90 -23.50 -0.58
C VAL A 22 20.94 -24.13 -1.49
N LYS A 23 20.52 -24.46 -2.71
CA LYS A 23 21.41 -24.98 -3.78
C LYS A 23 21.23 -24.18 -5.05
N THR A 24 22.29 -23.97 -5.81
CA THR A 24 22.19 -23.43 -7.16
C THR A 24 21.98 -24.59 -8.13
N VAL A 25 20.83 -24.61 -8.80
CA VAL A 25 20.49 -25.63 -9.78
C VAL A 25 20.30 -24.99 -11.16
N SER A 26 20.61 -25.75 -12.23
CA SER A 26 20.31 -25.34 -13.59
C SER A 26 18.98 -25.95 -14.01
N ASN A 27 18.10 -25.15 -14.57
CA ASN A 27 16.80 -25.62 -15.03
C ASN A 27 16.96 -26.50 -16.27
N LYS A 28 16.40 -27.70 -16.25
CA LYS A 28 16.56 -28.69 -17.32
C LYS A 28 15.57 -28.49 -18.48
N GLU A 29 14.50 -27.77 -18.22
CA GLU A 29 13.42 -27.50 -19.16
C GLU A 29 12.87 -26.08 -18.91
N THR A 30 12.32 -25.44 -19.93
CA THR A 30 11.64 -24.17 -19.74
C THR A 30 10.38 -24.36 -18.90
N LYS A 31 10.30 -23.70 -17.75
CA LYS A 31 9.15 -23.73 -16.83
C LYS A 31 8.47 -22.37 -16.81
N THR A 32 7.18 -22.34 -17.14
CA THR A 32 6.35 -21.13 -16.96
C THR A 32 5.82 -21.07 -15.53
N TYR A 33 5.70 -19.89 -14.98
CA TYR A 33 5.07 -19.65 -13.69
C TYR A 33 4.00 -18.56 -13.79
N THR A 34 2.92 -18.75 -13.05
CA THR A 34 1.79 -17.82 -12.99
C THR A 34 1.98 -16.79 -11.86
N ASN A 35 1.15 -15.76 -11.83
CA ASN A 35 1.09 -14.81 -10.70
C ASN A 35 0.87 -15.52 -9.36
N LYS A 36 0.12 -16.64 -9.34
CA LYS A 36 -0.14 -17.42 -8.12
C LYS A 36 1.11 -18.16 -7.61
N GLU A 37 2.06 -18.45 -8.48
CA GLU A 37 3.33 -19.11 -8.12
C GLU A 37 4.43 -18.11 -7.77
N LEU A 38 4.31 -16.87 -8.28
CA LEU A 38 5.21 -15.78 -7.95
C LEU A 38 5.14 -15.49 -6.45
N ASN A 39 6.30 -15.27 -5.84
CA ASN A 39 6.50 -15.12 -4.40
C ASN A 39 6.08 -16.34 -3.53
N ARG A 40 5.50 -17.39 -4.13
CA ARG A 40 5.23 -18.69 -3.44
C ARG A 40 6.33 -19.71 -3.71
N SER A 41 6.50 -20.09 -4.95
CA SER A 41 7.49 -21.08 -5.40
C SER A 41 8.59 -20.47 -6.27
N VAL A 42 8.37 -19.25 -6.80
CA VAL A 42 9.34 -18.49 -7.59
C VAL A 42 9.47 -17.09 -7.00
N ILE A 43 10.69 -16.67 -6.66
CA ILE A 43 11.01 -15.29 -6.25
C ILE A 43 11.80 -14.62 -7.36
N ASN A 44 11.34 -13.45 -7.80
CA ASN A 44 12.03 -12.62 -8.79
C ASN A 44 12.69 -11.41 -8.10
N PRO A 45 13.99 -11.42 -7.84
CA PRO A 45 14.70 -10.30 -7.22
C PRO A 45 14.65 -9.01 -8.04
N ALA A 46 14.65 -9.10 -9.37
CA ALA A 46 14.57 -7.94 -10.25
C ALA A 46 13.24 -7.21 -10.07
N GLN A 47 12.13 -7.94 -9.94
CA GLN A 47 10.81 -7.37 -9.68
C GLN A 47 10.74 -6.70 -8.31
N ILE A 48 11.26 -7.36 -7.25
CA ILE A 48 11.35 -6.77 -5.91
C ILE A 48 12.15 -5.46 -5.97
N LYS A 49 13.29 -5.46 -6.66
CA LYS A 49 14.14 -4.29 -6.84
C LYS A 49 13.42 -3.17 -7.57
N LEU A 50 12.69 -3.49 -8.63
CA LEU A 50 11.90 -2.52 -9.40
C LEU A 50 10.81 -1.87 -8.55
N ILE A 51 10.05 -2.64 -7.78
CA ILE A 51 9.00 -2.13 -6.87
C ILE A 51 9.61 -1.17 -5.83
N LEU A 52 10.68 -1.59 -5.15
CA LEU A 52 11.32 -0.78 -4.12
C LEU A 52 12.00 0.46 -4.68
N SER A 53 12.62 0.38 -5.86
CA SER A 53 13.21 1.53 -6.55
C SER A 53 12.13 2.53 -6.96
N THR A 54 11.02 2.04 -7.53
CA THR A 54 9.87 2.88 -7.87
C THR A 54 9.31 3.57 -6.63
N TYR A 55 9.15 2.85 -5.53
CA TYR A 55 8.70 3.44 -4.27
C TYR A 55 9.66 4.53 -3.77
N ARG A 56 10.97 4.27 -3.75
CA ARG A 56 11.99 5.27 -3.40
C ARG A 56 11.86 6.55 -4.23
N ASP A 57 11.64 6.40 -5.53
CA ASP A 57 11.61 7.52 -6.47
C ASP A 57 10.31 8.34 -6.36
N VAL A 58 9.19 7.70 -5.97
CA VAL A 58 7.88 8.39 -5.87
C VAL A 58 7.49 8.83 -4.47
N VAL A 59 8.16 8.35 -3.43
CA VAL A 59 7.76 8.59 -2.04
C VAL A 59 7.63 10.07 -1.68
N TYR A 60 8.53 10.92 -2.14
CA TYR A 60 8.49 12.37 -1.88
C TYR A 60 8.03 13.20 -3.09
N THR A 61 7.91 12.59 -4.27
CA THR A 61 7.47 13.30 -5.48
C THR A 61 5.99 13.11 -5.77
N GLU A 62 5.41 11.99 -5.35
CA GLU A 62 4.01 11.66 -5.64
C GLU A 62 3.20 11.36 -4.37
N LEU A 63 3.76 10.62 -3.38
CA LEU A 63 3.02 10.25 -2.17
C LEU A 63 3.06 11.36 -1.12
N PHE A 64 4.22 11.65 -0.60
CA PHE A 64 4.43 12.68 0.42
C PHE A 64 5.04 13.95 -0.21
N ASN A 65 4.40 14.43 -1.27
CA ASN A 65 4.80 15.65 -1.98
C ASN A 65 4.39 16.94 -1.23
N ASP A 66 4.15 16.83 0.07
CA ASP A 66 3.87 17.97 0.94
C ASP A 66 5.09 18.87 1.01
N PRO A 67 4.95 20.15 0.63
CA PRO A 67 6.03 21.10 0.68
C PRO A 67 6.56 21.42 2.10
N GLN A 68 5.78 21.13 3.14
CA GLN A 68 6.24 21.26 4.53
C GLN A 68 7.07 20.05 4.96
N ARG A 69 7.08 18.98 4.16
CA ARG A 69 7.86 17.78 4.42
C ARG A 69 9.11 17.78 3.55
N GLU A 70 10.24 18.16 4.11
CA GLU A 70 11.51 18.12 3.39
C GLU A 70 11.86 16.67 3.02
N PRO A 71 12.14 16.37 1.72
CA PRO A 71 12.56 15.06 1.30
C PRO A 71 13.83 14.60 2.01
N ASN A 72 13.75 13.52 2.77
CA ASN A 72 14.90 12.95 3.47
C ASN A 72 14.77 11.43 3.58
N MET A 73 15.68 10.69 2.93
CA MET A 73 15.66 9.22 2.93
C MET A 73 16.07 8.61 4.27
N ASP A 74 16.75 9.35 5.17
CA ASP A 74 17.01 8.89 6.53
C ASP A 74 15.74 8.84 7.37
N TYR A 75 14.79 9.72 7.04
CA TYR A 75 13.48 9.81 7.67
C TYR A 75 12.36 9.39 6.70
N LEU A 76 12.66 8.38 5.86
CA LEU A 76 11.64 7.76 5.01
C LEU A 76 10.35 7.51 5.83
N PRO A 77 9.15 7.77 5.32
CA PRO A 77 7.90 7.44 6.01
C PRO A 77 7.91 6.00 6.51
N LYS A 78 7.48 5.78 7.77
CA LYS A 78 7.46 4.41 8.31
C LYS A 78 6.61 3.49 7.44
N THR A 79 7.24 2.45 6.92
CA THR A 79 6.69 1.57 5.90
C THR A 79 6.61 0.14 6.43
N LEU A 80 5.44 -0.47 6.34
CA LEU A 80 5.22 -1.88 6.63
C LEU A 80 4.99 -2.64 5.32
N ILE A 81 5.86 -3.58 5.00
CA ILE A 81 5.76 -4.42 3.80
C ILE A 81 5.27 -5.80 4.18
N PHE A 82 4.20 -6.26 3.51
CA PHE A 82 3.69 -7.60 3.67
C PHE A 82 4.28 -8.53 2.61
N ALA A 83 5.09 -9.47 3.06
CA ALA A 83 5.68 -10.53 2.26
C ALA A 83 4.86 -11.82 2.34
N LEU A 84 4.99 -12.70 1.36
CA LEU A 84 4.23 -13.93 1.32
C LEU A 84 4.73 -14.99 2.30
N ASN A 85 6.06 -15.13 2.42
CA ASN A 85 6.74 -16.12 3.24
C ASN A 85 8.10 -15.60 3.71
N GLU A 86 8.79 -16.39 4.56
CA GLU A 86 10.08 -16.03 5.15
C GLU A 86 11.18 -15.77 4.10
N ALA A 87 11.27 -16.61 3.06
CA ALA A 87 12.25 -16.45 1.99
C ALA A 87 12.02 -15.15 1.21
N HIS A 88 10.75 -14.84 0.88
CA HIS A 88 10.38 -13.58 0.24
C HIS A 88 10.71 -12.38 1.13
N ALA A 89 10.38 -12.43 2.42
CA ALA A 89 10.71 -11.36 3.37
C ALA A 89 12.21 -11.12 3.47
N THR A 90 13.02 -12.17 3.48
CA THR A 90 14.48 -12.08 3.52
C THR A 90 15.03 -11.41 2.25
N ASN A 91 14.53 -11.79 1.07
CA ASN A 91 14.92 -11.15 -0.20
C ASN A 91 14.52 -9.67 -0.23
N ILE A 92 13.31 -9.31 0.24
CA ILE A 92 12.86 -7.91 0.33
C ILE A 92 13.80 -7.11 1.22
N VAL A 93 14.17 -7.61 2.40
CA VAL A 93 15.09 -6.90 3.31
C VAL A 93 16.45 -6.67 2.66
N GLN A 94 17.04 -7.70 2.03
CA GLN A 94 18.32 -7.59 1.36
C GLN A 94 18.27 -6.57 0.22
N ILE A 95 17.29 -6.67 -0.66
CA ILE A 95 17.15 -5.78 -1.81
C ILE A 95 16.80 -4.34 -1.37
N ALA A 96 15.99 -4.18 -0.32
CA ALA A 96 15.70 -2.86 0.23
C ALA A 96 16.97 -2.17 0.74
N LYS A 97 17.87 -2.88 1.43
CA LYS A 97 19.17 -2.31 1.84
C LYS A 97 19.99 -1.81 0.64
N GLU A 98 20.03 -2.60 -0.44
CA GLU A 98 20.71 -2.20 -1.69
C GLU A 98 20.07 -0.96 -2.30
N VAL A 99 18.73 -0.96 -2.48
CA VAL A 99 17.98 0.13 -3.12
C VAL A 99 18.07 1.44 -2.36
N PHE A 100 18.03 1.39 -1.01
CA PHE A 100 18.13 2.58 -0.17
C PHE A 100 19.58 2.92 0.25
N GLY A 101 20.59 2.16 -0.24
CA GLY A 101 22.00 2.41 0.06
C GLY A 101 22.34 2.25 1.54
N ARG A 102 21.72 1.27 2.23
CA ARG A 102 21.91 1.03 3.66
C ARG A 102 22.74 -0.22 3.91
N THR A 103 23.75 -0.08 4.75
CA THR A 103 24.64 -1.19 5.15
C THR A 103 24.32 -1.72 6.54
N ASP A 104 23.65 -0.91 7.38
CA ASP A 104 23.26 -1.31 8.73
C ASP A 104 21.91 -2.04 8.76
N ASP A 105 21.74 -2.84 9.81
CA ASP A 105 20.52 -3.66 9.99
C ASP A 105 19.37 -2.89 10.62
N ARG A 106 19.52 -1.62 10.99
CA ARG A 106 18.49 -0.87 11.70
C ARG A 106 17.42 -0.32 10.77
N PHE A 107 17.81 0.18 9.59
CA PHE A 107 16.89 0.86 8.69
C PHE A 107 15.78 -0.05 8.13
N VAL A 108 16.12 -1.30 7.76
CA VAL A 108 15.20 -2.31 7.23
C VAL A 108 15.38 -3.61 8.01
N GLN A 109 14.30 -4.11 8.62
CA GLN A 109 14.36 -5.37 9.35
C GLN A 109 13.16 -6.27 9.06
N LYS A 110 13.38 -7.57 9.18
CA LYS A 110 12.33 -8.58 9.13
C LYS A 110 11.72 -8.76 10.52
N ILE A 111 10.40 -8.67 10.62
CA ILE A 111 9.65 -8.93 11.84
C ILE A 111 8.75 -10.15 11.61
N THR A 112 9.23 -11.33 11.99
CA THR A 112 8.52 -12.60 11.84
C THR A 112 8.73 -13.45 13.09
N TYR A 113 7.96 -14.52 13.25
CA TYR A 113 8.11 -15.41 14.40
C TYR A 113 9.49 -16.08 14.49
N SER A 114 10.20 -16.22 13.37
CA SER A 114 11.55 -16.79 13.30
C SER A 114 12.67 -15.77 13.60
N ALA A 115 12.36 -14.49 13.69
CA ALA A 115 13.33 -13.40 13.81
C ALA A 115 13.71 -13.03 15.27
N GLY A 116 13.41 -13.88 16.26
CA GLY A 116 13.67 -13.62 17.68
C GLY A 116 12.48 -12.97 18.41
N ASP A 117 12.73 -11.99 19.29
CA ASP A 117 11.66 -11.31 20.01
C ASP A 117 10.91 -10.32 19.10
N SER A 118 9.85 -10.83 18.48
CA SER A 118 8.99 -10.04 17.59
C SER A 118 8.38 -8.82 18.29
N ASN A 119 8.08 -8.92 19.59
CA ASN A 119 7.48 -7.81 20.35
C ASN A 119 8.48 -6.67 20.54
N GLU A 120 9.72 -6.99 20.81
CA GLU A 120 10.79 -6.00 20.94
C GLU A 120 11.05 -5.30 19.59
N LEU A 121 11.12 -6.06 18.48
CA LEU A 121 11.27 -5.49 17.13
C LEU A 121 10.10 -4.55 16.76
N ILE A 122 8.87 -4.91 17.14
CA ILE A 122 7.70 -4.04 16.95
C ILE A 122 7.80 -2.77 17.79
N ARG A 123 8.26 -2.89 19.04
CA ARG A 123 8.48 -1.74 19.92
C ARG A 123 9.54 -0.81 19.33
N GLN A 124 10.64 -1.36 18.81
CA GLN A 124 11.68 -0.61 18.12
C GLN A 124 11.12 0.04 16.85
N PHE A 125 10.39 -0.69 16.01
CA PHE A 125 9.77 -0.12 14.80
C PHE A 125 8.81 1.04 15.13
N ARG A 126 8.11 0.99 16.26
CA ARG A 126 7.23 2.07 16.71
C ARG A 126 8.00 3.33 17.14
N ASN A 127 9.09 3.16 17.90
CA ASN A 127 9.71 4.24 18.67
C ASN A 127 11.06 4.71 18.10
N ASP A 128 11.76 3.88 17.35
CA ASP A 128 13.09 4.20 16.82
C ASP A 128 12.96 4.98 15.51
N LYS A 129 13.60 6.14 15.44
CA LYS A 129 13.65 6.99 14.25
C LYS A 129 14.46 6.39 13.10
N ASP A 130 15.41 5.51 13.39
CA ASP A 130 16.30 4.91 12.40
C ASP A 130 15.68 3.65 11.76
N PHE A 131 14.70 3.00 12.42
CA PHE A 131 13.99 1.85 11.89
C PHE A 131 12.82 2.30 10.99
N ARG A 132 13.03 2.31 9.67
CA ARG A 132 12.08 2.90 8.70
C ARG A 132 11.19 1.89 8.00
N ILE A 133 11.72 0.69 7.66
CA ILE A 133 10.99 -0.32 6.90
C ILE A 133 10.95 -1.62 7.69
N ALA A 134 9.74 -2.08 8.02
CA ALA A 134 9.49 -3.40 8.58
C ALA A 134 8.94 -4.34 7.51
N VAL A 135 9.49 -5.55 7.40
CA VAL A 135 9.00 -6.59 6.48
C VAL A 135 8.44 -7.75 7.29
N THR A 136 7.20 -8.14 7.01
CA THR A 136 6.52 -9.21 7.75
C THR A 136 5.73 -10.14 6.85
N CYS A 137 5.55 -11.40 7.26
CA CYS A 137 4.70 -12.37 6.56
C CYS A 137 3.31 -12.50 7.18
N THR A 138 3.22 -12.50 8.51
CA THR A 138 2.02 -12.90 9.26
C THR A 138 1.75 -12.07 10.50
N LEU A 139 2.35 -10.89 10.63
CA LEU A 139 2.18 -10.04 11.81
C LEU A 139 0.77 -9.44 11.89
N VAL A 140 -0.20 -10.33 12.02
CA VAL A 140 -1.59 -10.05 12.35
C VAL A 140 -1.82 -10.22 13.86
N ALA A 141 -0.77 -10.67 14.59
CA ALA A 141 -0.89 -10.93 16.02
C ALA A 141 -1.35 -9.68 16.78
N THR A 142 -2.31 -9.90 17.62
CA THR A 142 -2.92 -8.96 18.56
C THR A 142 -1.87 -8.12 19.31
N GLY A 143 -2.09 -6.81 19.38
CA GLY A 143 -1.27 -5.90 20.21
C GLY A 143 -0.21 -5.06 19.47
N THR A 144 -0.05 -5.18 18.16
CA THR A 144 0.89 -4.39 17.39
C THR A 144 0.31 -3.04 16.95
N ASP A 145 0.24 -2.09 17.87
CA ASP A 145 -0.19 -0.73 17.57
C ASP A 145 1.01 0.14 17.17
N VAL A 146 1.24 0.30 15.88
CA VAL A 146 2.28 1.19 15.33
C VAL A 146 1.63 2.45 14.77
N LYS A 147 1.34 3.40 15.65
CA LYS A 147 0.68 4.66 15.28
C LYS A 147 1.42 5.49 14.21
N PRO A 148 2.78 5.61 14.25
CA PRO A 148 3.52 6.38 13.25
C PRO A 148 3.66 5.69 11.87
N LEU A 149 2.94 4.60 11.61
CA LEU A 149 2.96 3.91 10.33
C LEU A 149 2.26 4.75 9.26
N GLU A 150 2.98 5.12 8.21
CA GLU A 150 2.51 6.01 7.15
C GLU A 150 2.30 5.31 5.82
N VAL A 151 2.96 4.16 5.60
CA VAL A 151 2.84 3.37 4.36
C VAL A 151 2.62 1.90 4.68
N VAL A 152 1.61 1.31 4.06
CA VAL A 152 1.36 -0.13 4.06
C VAL A 152 1.55 -0.62 2.63
N MET A 153 2.49 -1.54 2.41
CA MET A 153 2.82 -2.06 1.08
C MET A 153 2.50 -3.55 0.98
N PHE A 154 1.71 -3.92 0.00
CA PHE A 154 1.41 -5.31 -0.33
C PHE A 154 2.35 -5.80 -1.43
N MET A 155 3.22 -6.73 -1.07
CA MET A 155 4.04 -7.54 -1.97
C MET A 155 3.61 -9.01 -1.90
N ARG A 156 2.41 -9.27 -1.47
CA ARG A 156 1.73 -10.57 -1.46
C ARG A 156 0.25 -10.39 -1.76
N ASP A 157 -0.32 -11.37 -2.44
CA ASP A 157 -1.76 -11.45 -2.63
C ASP A 157 -2.49 -11.83 -1.33
N VAL A 158 -3.70 -11.30 -1.14
CA VAL A 158 -4.56 -11.52 0.02
C VAL A 158 -6.00 -11.81 -0.45
N GLU A 159 -6.35 -13.09 -0.49
CA GLU A 159 -7.69 -13.54 -0.92
C GLU A 159 -8.76 -13.35 0.17
N SER A 160 -8.38 -13.33 1.45
CA SER A 160 -9.29 -13.20 2.59
C SER A 160 -9.60 -11.75 2.91
N LEU A 161 -10.87 -11.35 2.79
CA LEU A 161 -11.33 -10.00 3.14
C LEU A 161 -11.04 -9.62 4.62
N PRO A 162 -11.30 -10.47 5.63
CA PRO A 162 -10.95 -10.15 7.01
C PRO A 162 -9.45 -9.90 7.19
N LEU A 163 -8.60 -10.71 6.55
CA LEU A 163 -7.16 -10.54 6.62
C LEU A 163 -6.71 -9.23 5.94
N TYR A 164 -7.25 -8.93 4.77
CA TYR A 164 -6.99 -7.67 4.06
C TYR A 164 -7.36 -6.45 4.91
N ILE A 165 -8.56 -6.45 5.51
CA ILE A 165 -9.02 -5.36 6.40
C ILE A 165 -8.08 -5.21 7.60
N GLN A 166 -7.64 -6.30 8.22
CA GLN A 166 -6.69 -6.26 9.34
C GLN A 166 -5.32 -5.70 8.92
N MET A 167 -4.81 -6.09 7.77
CA MET A 167 -3.53 -5.61 7.25
C MET A 167 -3.61 -4.12 6.87
N LYS A 168 -4.62 -3.71 6.10
CA LYS A 168 -4.90 -2.31 5.76
C LYS A 168 -5.11 -1.47 7.03
N GLY A 169 -5.83 -2.02 8.01
CA GLY A 169 -6.13 -1.38 9.29
C GLY A 169 -4.91 -1.00 10.14
N ARG A 170 -3.71 -1.49 9.81
CA ARG A 170 -2.47 -1.07 10.48
C ARG A 170 -2.10 0.37 10.17
N GLY A 171 -2.43 0.87 8.98
CA GLY A 171 -2.14 2.24 8.55
C GLY A 171 -3.09 3.30 9.13
N VAL A 172 -4.33 2.95 9.48
CA VAL A 172 -5.37 3.93 9.85
C VAL A 172 -5.22 4.53 11.26
N ARG A 173 -4.21 4.11 12.04
CA ARG A 173 -4.00 4.61 13.40
C ARG A 173 -3.59 6.07 13.40
N THR A 174 -4.25 6.87 14.24
CA THR A 174 -3.93 8.29 14.44
C THR A 174 -2.79 8.48 15.44
N ILE A 175 -2.02 9.54 15.27
CA ILE A 175 -0.92 9.95 16.15
C ILE A 175 -0.91 11.47 16.23
N GLY A 176 -0.54 12.04 17.37
CA GLY A 176 -0.35 13.49 17.51
C GLY A 176 0.92 13.94 16.77
N ASP A 177 0.90 15.17 16.25
CA ASP A 177 1.97 15.73 15.40
C ASP A 177 3.33 15.74 16.08
N GLU A 178 3.39 16.10 17.37
CA GLU A 178 4.63 16.07 18.15
C GLU A 178 5.17 14.64 18.30
N GLN A 179 4.30 13.69 18.60
CA GLN A 179 4.70 12.28 18.72
C GLN A 179 5.18 11.71 17.39
N LEU A 180 4.57 12.13 16.28
CA LEU A 180 5.02 11.74 14.93
C LEU A 180 6.42 12.29 14.66
N ARG A 181 6.66 13.59 14.92
CA ARG A 181 7.96 14.23 14.71
C ARG A 181 9.09 13.62 15.54
N ASN A 182 8.79 13.07 16.71
CA ASN A 182 9.79 12.37 17.53
C ASN A 182 10.36 11.12 16.83
N VAL A 183 9.59 10.47 15.96
CA VAL A 183 10.01 9.25 15.24
C VAL A 183 10.16 9.47 13.73
N THR A 184 9.56 10.51 13.16
CA THR A 184 9.69 10.91 11.76
C THR A 184 9.90 12.44 11.70
N PRO A 185 11.14 12.91 11.94
CA PRO A 185 11.43 14.32 12.15
C PRO A 185 11.02 15.26 11.02
N ASN A 186 11.00 14.77 9.78
CA ASN A 186 10.58 15.53 8.61
C ASN A 186 9.05 15.48 8.34
N ALA A 187 8.27 14.80 9.17
CA ALA A 187 6.81 14.80 9.05
C ALA A 187 6.20 15.97 9.78
N PHE A 188 5.17 16.62 9.22
CA PHE A 188 4.42 17.68 9.87
C PHE A 188 3.22 17.12 10.64
N SER A 189 2.35 16.39 9.95
CA SER A 189 1.17 15.69 10.49
C SER A 189 0.96 14.35 9.78
N LYS A 190 0.09 13.51 10.34
CA LYS A 190 -0.37 12.29 9.70
C LYS A 190 -1.88 12.40 9.43
N ASP A 191 -2.23 12.94 8.28
CA ASP A 191 -3.63 13.12 7.86
C ASP A 191 -4.16 11.88 7.14
N CYS A 192 -3.26 11.08 6.54
CA CYS A 192 -3.57 9.83 5.86
C CYS A 192 -2.44 8.82 5.98
N PHE A 193 -2.65 7.63 5.45
CA PHE A 193 -1.60 6.67 5.12
C PHE A 193 -1.73 6.26 3.66
N TYR A 194 -0.64 5.82 3.07
CA TYR A 194 -0.66 5.31 1.70
C TYR A 194 -0.65 3.80 1.70
N LEU A 195 -1.54 3.21 0.91
CA LEU A 195 -1.53 1.80 0.60
C LEU A 195 -0.88 1.63 -0.76
N VAL A 196 0.27 0.97 -0.78
CA VAL A 196 1.01 0.64 -2.01
C VAL A 196 0.70 -0.81 -2.37
N ASP A 197 0.05 -1.01 -3.49
CA ASP A 197 -0.32 -2.32 -4.00
C ASP A 197 0.57 -2.69 -5.19
N ALA A 198 1.50 -3.62 -4.97
CA ALA A 198 2.40 -4.10 -6.02
C ALA A 198 1.89 -5.37 -6.71
N VAL A 199 0.80 -5.97 -6.23
CA VAL A 199 0.34 -7.30 -6.67
C VAL A 199 -1.11 -7.33 -7.15
N GLY A 200 -1.84 -6.18 -7.11
CA GLY A 200 -3.23 -6.09 -7.53
C GLY A 200 -4.24 -6.59 -6.49
N VAL A 201 -3.91 -6.57 -5.19
CA VAL A 201 -4.83 -6.97 -4.10
C VAL A 201 -6.11 -6.13 -4.09
N THR A 202 -6.01 -4.87 -4.50
CA THR A 202 -7.15 -3.94 -4.53
C THR A 202 -8.00 -4.08 -5.79
N GLU A 203 -7.55 -4.83 -6.79
CA GLU A 203 -8.20 -4.94 -8.11
C GLU A 203 -9.14 -6.15 -8.22
N HIS A 204 -9.13 -7.07 -7.24
CA HIS A 204 -9.98 -8.24 -7.25
C HIS A 204 -10.82 -8.38 -5.97
N ALA A 205 -12.01 -9.00 -6.10
CA ALA A 205 -12.90 -9.23 -4.98
C ALA A 205 -12.30 -10.25 -4.01
N GLN A 206 -12.14 -9.86 -2.75
CA GLN A 206 -11.73 -10.76 -1.69
C GLN A 206 -12.92 -11.60 -1.23
N THR A 207 -12.67 -12.87 -0.96
CA THR A 207 -13.69 -13.80 -0.49
C THR A 207 -13.91 -13.66 1.02
N VAL A 208 -15.17 -13.54 1.43
CA VAL A 208 -15.56 -13.80 2.81
C VAL A 208 -15.61 -15.32 2.94
N ALA A 209 -14.53 -15.92 3.44
CA ALA A 209 -14.58 -17.34 3.78
C ALA A 209 -15.72 -17.57 4.79
N PRO A 210 -16.60 -18.57 4.59
CA PRO A 210 -17.54 -18.94 5.63
C PRO A 210 -16.74 -19.27 6.89
N ILE A 211 -17.20 -18.77 8.03
CA ILE A 211 -16.67 -19.17 9.33
C ILE A 211 -17.17 -20.60 9.55
N ASP A 212 -16.50 -21.57 8.96
CA ASP A 212 -16.66 -22.96 9.31
C ASP A 212 -16.08 -23.19 10.71
N GLY A 213 -16.89 -22.86 11.69
CA GLY A 213 -16.71 -23.27 13.08
C GLY A 213 -17.00 -24.74 13.30
N GLY A 214 -16.51 -25.61 12.40
CA GLY A 214 -16.46 -27.03 12.65
C GLY A 214 -15.42 -27.32 13.73
N PRO A 215 -15.67 -28.31 14.63
CA PRO A 215 -14.69 -28.69 15.65
C PRO A 215 -13.40 -29.08 14.93
N THR A 216 -12.32 -28.34 15.16
CA THR A 216 -10.97 -28.67 14.74
C THR A 216 -10.54 -29.92 15.49
N THR A 217 -10.85 -31.10 14.93
CA THR A 217 -10.13 -32.33 15.27
C THR A 217 -8.66 -32.02 15.04
N LYS A 218 -7.83 -32.12 16.08
CA LYS A 218 -6.38 -31.95 15.98
C LYS A 218 -5.83 -32.94 14.98
N THR A 219 -5.73 -32.52 13.73
CA THR A 219 -5.13 -33.32 12.66
C THR A 219 -3.63 -33.38 12.93
N ILE A 220 -3.11 -34.59 13.19
CA ILE A 220 -1.67 -34.82 13.34
C ILE A 220 -0.91 -34.31 12.12
N THR A 221 0.30 -33.80 12.31
CA THR A 221 1.16 -33.36 11.21
C THR A 221 1.64 -34.54 10.36
N LEU A 222 2.08 -34.29 9.11
CA LEU A 222 2.68 -35.35 8.28
C LEU A 222 3.91 -35.95 8.97
N LYS A 223 4.70 -35.14 9.69
CA LYS A 223 5.86 -35.60 10.45
C LYS A 223 5.44 -36.61 11.53
N GLU A 224 4.45 -36.25 12.34
CA GLU A 224 3.91 -37.15 13.38
C GLU A 224 3.30 -38.42 12.78
N LEU A 225 2.61 -38.32 11.62
CA LEU A 225 2.06 -39.46 10.90
C LEU A 225 3.18 -40.44 10.53
N LEU A 226 4.25 -39.95 9.90
CA LEU A 226 5.38 -40.76 9.46
C LEU A 226 6.16 -41.35 10.66
N GLU A 227 6.31 -40.61 11.74
CA GLU A 227 6.91 -41.11 12.99
C GLU A 227 6.08 -42.25 13.59
N ARG A 228 4.77 -42.09 13.72
CA ARG A 228 3.87 -43.15 14.26
C ARG A 228 3.87 -44.38 13.39
N ILE A 229 3.83 -44.25 12.06
CA ILE A 229 3.96 -45.35 11.10
C ILE A 229 5.27 -46.09 11.28
N SER A 230 6.40 -45.37 11.47
CA SER A 230 7.71 -46.00 11.66
C SER A 230 7.81 -46.79 12.97
N HIS A 231 6.98 -46.47 13.96
CA HIS A 231 6.86 -47.22 15.21
C HIS A 231 5.77 -48.32 15.16
N GLY A 232 5.19 -48.55 14.00
CA GLY A 232 4.23 -49.64 13.81
C GLY A 232 2.78 -49.29 14.19
N TYR A 233 2.46 -48.03 14.50
CA TYR A 233 1.10 -47.59 14.73
C TYR A 233 0.43 -47.20 13.42
N ILE A 234 -0.42 -48.11 12.84
CA ILE A 234 -0.88 -48.07 11.44
C ILE A 234 -2.42 -48.27 11.37
N PRO A 235 -3.24 -47.40 11.98
CA PRO A 235 -4.69 -47.43 11.84
C PRO A 235 -5.12 -47.06 10.41
N ASP A 236 -6.33 -47.49 9.97
CA ASP A 236 -6.88 -47.22 8.63
C ASP A 236 -6.89 -45.75 8.26
N GLU A 237 -7.19 -44.88 9.22
CA GLU A 237 -7.17 -43.42 9.03
C GLU A 237 -5.78 -42.92 8.61
N TYR A 238 -4.70 -43.48 9.21
CA TYR A 238 -3.34 -43.08 8.87
C TYR A 238 -2.91 -43.60 7.50
N LEU A 239 -3.32 -44.80 7.14
CA LEU A 239 -3.10 -45.36 5.80
C LEU A 239 -3.84 -44.56 4.73
N LYS A 240 -5.11 -44.22 4.93
CA LYS A 240 -5.89 -43.36 4.01
C LYS A 240 -5.22 -42.00 3.81
N ARG A 241 -4.78 -41.38 4.90
CA ARG A 241 -4.12 -40.09 4.86
C ARG A 241 -2.75 -40.17 4.19
N LEU A 242 -1.98 -41.23 4.45
CA LEU A 242 -0.70 -41.46 3.80
C LEU A 242 -0.87 -41.59 2.30
N ALA A 243 -1.80 -42.45 1.86
CA ALA A 243 -2.08 -42.68 0.45
C ALA A 243 -2.51 -41.41 -0.29
N ALA A 244 -3.43 -40.64 0.29
CA ALA A 244 -3.83 -39.34 -0.26
C ALA A 244 -2.66 -38.35 -0.33
N THR A 245 -1.77 -38.36 0.66
CA THR A 245 -0.58 -37.49 0.67
C THR A 245 0.43 -37.88 -0.40
N LEU A 246 0.70 -39.17 -0.56
CA LEU A 246 1.59 -39.70 -1.61
C LEU A 246 1.08 -39.35 -3.00
N ALA A 247 -0.21 -39.58 -3.29
CA ALA A 247 -0.82 -39.19 -4.55
C ALA A 247 -0.71 -37.70 -4.85
N ARG A 248 -0.98 -36.86 -3.85
CA ARG A 248 -0.86 -35.39 -3.99
C ARG A 248 0.57 -34.95 -4.27
N ILE A 249 1.55 -35.53 -3.57
CA ILE A 249 2.98 -35.22 -3.75
C ILE A 249 3.44 -35.70 -5.12
N TYR A 250 3.08 -36.92 -5.53
CA TYR A 250 3.41 -37.46 -6.83
C TYR A 250 2.97 -36.54 -7.98
N ASN A 251 1.74 -36.01 -7.90
CA ASN A 251 1.21 -35.10 -8.94
C ASN A 251 1.96 -33.75 -9.01
N LYS A 252 2.63 -33.34 -7.93
CA LYS A 252 3.41 -32.09 -7.86
C LYS A 252 4.88 -32.29 -8.16
N ALA A 253 5.41 -33.47 -7.90
CA ALA A 253 6.82 -33.79 -8.06
C ALA A 253 7.18 -33.92 -9.54
N ASP A 254 8.36 -33.42 -9.92
CA ASP A 254 8.93 -33.66 -11.23
C ASP A 254 9.58 -35.05 -11.32
N ASP A 255 9.99 -35.45 -12.53
CA ASP A 255 10.54 -36.78 -12.77
C ASP A 255 11.85 -37.06 -12.01
N SER A 256 12.67 -36.05 -11.77
CA SER A 256 13.90 -36.18 -10.99
C SER A 256 13.58 -36.45 -9.51
N GLN A 257 12.58 -35.76 -8.98
CA GLN A 257 12.10 -35.92 -7.61
C GLN A 257 11.45 -37.28 -7.38
N ARG A 258 10.65 -37.76 -8.36
CA ARG A 258 10.06 -39.12 -8.33
C ARG A 258 11.14 -40.19 -8.32
N LYS A 259 12.13 -40.08 -9.20
CA LYS A 259 13.27 -41.02 -9.27
C LYS A 259 14.08 -41.03 -7.96
N GLU A 260 14.31 -39.87 -7.37
CA GLU A 260 15.04 -39.79 -6.08
C GLU A 260 14.22 -40.43 -4.95
N PHE A 261 12.90 -40.25 -4.92
CA PHE A 261 12.06 -40.96 -3.95
C PHE A 261 12.15 -42.50 -4.12
N VAL A 262 12.09 -43.00 -5.37
CA VAL A 262 12.27 -44.43 -5.65
C VAL A 262 13.64 -44.92 -5.18
N ARG A 263 14.69 -44.18 -5.41
CA ARG A 263 16.04 -44.53 -4.94
C ARG A 263 16.12 -44.68 -3.41
N LEU A 264 15.42 -43.80 -2.67
CA LEU A 264 15.45 -43.74 -1.20
C LEU A 264 14.49 -44.73 -0.54
N SER A 265 13.32 -44.95 -1.12
CA SER A 265 12.27 -45.81 -0.57
C SER A 265 12.24 -47.22 -1.16
N HIS A 266 12.92 -47.44 -2.29
CA HIS A 266 12.84 -48.63 -3.14
C HIS A 266 11.44 -48.91 -3.68
N ASP A 267 10.58 -47.87 -3.79
CA ASP A 267 9.21 -47.97 -4.22
C ASP A 267 8.72 -46.67 -4.88
N ASP A 268 7.70 -46.75 -5.74
CA ASP A 268 7.09 -45.59 -6.38
C ASP A 268 5.94 -45.02 -5.54
N MET A 269 5.87 -43.69 -5.41
CA MET A 269 4.84 -42.98 -4.60
C MET A 269 3.41 -43.30 -5.08
N LYS A 270 3.19 -43.37 -6.41
CA LYS A 270 1.89 -43.64 -7.00
C LYS A 270 1.49 -45.07 -6.77
N GLU A 271 2.40 -46.00 -7.05
CA GLU A 271 2.15 -47.43 -6.84
C GLU A 271 1.91 -47.75 -5.36
N LEU A 272 2.69 -47.17 -4.46
CA LEU A 272 2.52 -47.33 -3.02
C LEU A 272 1.14 -46.78 -2.59
N SER A 273 0.75 -45.61 -3.08
CA SER A 273 -0.58 -45.02 -2.80
C SER A 273 -1.71 -45.95 -3.24
N VAL A 274 -1.64 -46.48 -4.47
CA VAL A 274 -2.66 -47.39 -5.03
C VAL A 274 -2.72 -48.67 -4.20
N ARG A 275 -1.60 -49.30 -3.87
CA ARG A 275 -1.57 -50.51 -3.03
C ARG A 275 -2.21 -50.32 -1.67
N ILE A 276 -1.97 -49.14 -1.04
CA ILE A 276 -2.60 -48.82 0.24
C ILE A 276 -4.12 -48.69 0.09
N TYR A 277 -4.61 -48.00 -0.94
CA TYR A 277 -6.05 -47.87 -1.19
C TYR A 277 -6.71 -49.23 -1.49
N ASP A 278 -6.11 -50.02 -2.36
CA ASP A 278 -6.63 -51.36 -2.71
C ASP A 278 -6.74 -52.28 -1.50
N ALA A 279 -5.73 -52.25 -0.62
CA ALA A 279 -5.73 -53.04 0.59
C ALA A 279 -6.83 -52.61 1.58
N LEU A 280 -7.11 -51.32 1.66
CA LEU A 280 -8.18 -50.78 2.51
C LEU A 280 -9.59 -51.09 1.95
N GLU A 281 -9.78 -50.99 0.63
CA GLU A 281 -11.08 -51.27 -0.02
C GLU A 281 -11.44 -52.77 0.03
N LYS A 282 -10.47 -53.66 -0.16
CA LYS A 282 -10.70 -55.10 -0.12
C LYS A 282 -10.95 -55.64 1.28
N GLY A 283 -10.77 -54.84 2.34
CA GLY A 283 -11.00 -55.24 3.72
C GLY A 283 -10.10 -56.39 4.20
N ILE A 284 -9.00 -56.64 3.51
CA ILE A 284 -8.11 -57.82 3.71
C ILE A 284 -7.23 -57.66 4.96
N LEU A 285 -7.22 -56.45 5.55
CA LEU A 285 -6.34 -56.13 6.68
C LEU A 285 -7.17 -55.94 7.96
N PRO A 286 -7.34 -56.99 8.78
CA PRO A 286 -7.94 -56.80 10.11
C PRO A 286 -7.14 -55.81 10.93
N LEU A 287 -7.84 -54.97 11.70
CA LEU A 287 -7.23 -53.86 12.48
C LEU A 287 -6.17 -54.36 13.47
N PHE A 288 -6.33 -55.55 14.04
CA PHE A 288 -5.38 -56.20 14.94
C PHE A 288 -5.47 -57.70 14.82
N VAL A 289 -4.34 -58.39 14.85
CA VAL A 289 -4.28 -59.85 15.03
C VAL A 289 -4.31 -60.23 16.51
N SER A 290 -3.88 -59.31 17.39
CA SER A 290 -4.04 -59.31 18.85
C SER A 290 -3.84 -57.88 19.39
N THR A 291 -4.18 -57.63 20.66
CA THR A 291 -4.17 -56.30 21.29
C THR A 291 -2.82 -55.60 21.28
N ASP A 292 -1.73 -56.31 21.00
CA ASP A 292 -0.35 -55.75 21.14
C ASP A 292 0.58 -56.00 19.93
N GLU A 293 0.14 -56.70 18.88
CA GLU A 293 0.97 -56.92 17.67
C GLU A 293 0.37 -56.26 16.41
N PRO A 294 1.11 -55.29 15.81
CA PRO A 294 0.69 -54.73 14.52
C PRO A 294 0.73 -55.83 13.42
N ASN A 295 -0.31 -55.88 12.61
CA ASN A 295 -0.44 -56.80 11.49
C ASN A 295 0.77 -56.72 10.53
N ASN A 296 1.46 -57.86 10.29
CA ASN A 296 2.63 -57.91 9.43
C ASN A 296 2.34 -57.49 7.97
N GLU A 297 1.12 -57.66 7.46
CA GLU A 297 0.73 -57.18 6.14
C GLU A 297 0.65 -55.65 6.09
N ARG A 298 0.14 -55.02 7.16
CA ARG A 298 0.16 -53.55 7.27
C ARG A 298 1.58 -52.99 7.38
N LYS A 299 2.46 -53.67 8.12
CA LYS A 299 3.89 -53.31 8.18
C LYS A 299 4.53 -53.42 6.79
N GLY A 300 4.18 -54.46 6.00
CA GLY A 300 4.66 -54.63 4.63
C GLY A 300 4.24 -53.48 3.70
N LEU A 301 2.99 -53.01 3.81
CA LEU A 301 2.50 -51.87 3.01
C LEU A 301 3.28 -50.57 3.25
N VAL A 302 3.69 -50.33 4.47
CA VAL A 302 4.38 -49.07 4.83
C VAL A 302 5.89 -49.23 4.92
N ALA A 303 6.42 -50.42 4.71
CA ALA A 303 7.85 -50.75 4.77
C ALA A 303 8.73 -49.77 3.96
N PRO A 304 8.34 -49.31 2.75
CA PRO A 304 9.11 -48.33 1.97
C PRO A 304 9.36 -47.03 2.71
N LEU A 305 8.47 -46.67 3.63
CA LEU A 305 8.64 -45.46 4.49
C LEU A 305 9.04 -45.82 5.92
N ALA A 306 8.50 -46.89 6.51
CA ALA A 306 8.82 -47.30 7.87
C ALA A 306 10.31 -47.64 8.05
N ASN A 307 10.89 -48.37 7.11
CA ASN A 307 12.27 -48.85 7.18
C ASN A 307 13.32 -47.86 6.65
N HIS A 308 12.89 -46.81 5.92
CA HIS A 308 13.80 -45.86 5.28
C HIS A 308 13.62 -44.44 5.81
N ALA A 309 14.47 -44.04 6.77
CA ALA A 309 14.44 -42.71 7.38
C ALA A 309 14.65 -41.58 6.35
N ASP A 310 15.54 -41.81 5.39
CA ASP A 310 15.83 -40.84 4.34
C ASP A 310 14.64 -40.64 3.39
N ALA A 311 13.90 -41.70 3.08
CA ALA A 311 12.66 -41.59 2.30
C ALA A 311 11.59 -40.77 3.04
N ARG A 312 11.43 -40.97 4.36
CA ARG A 312 10.52 -40.15 5.18
C ARG A 312 10.92 -38.68 5.18
N LYS A 313 12.22 -38.40 5.40
CA LYS A 313 12.75 -37.03 5.37
C LYS A 313 12.54 -36.38 4.01
N TYR A 314 12.80 -37.12 2.93
CA TYR A 314 12.62 -36.63 1.57
C TYR A 314 11.13 -36.38 1.25
N LEU A 315 10.23 -37.22 1.71
CA LEU A 315 8.78 -37.02 1.57
C LEU A 315 8.32 -35.73 2.30
N LEU A 316 8.89 -35.41 3.46
CA LEU A 316 8.63 -34.15 4.16
C LEU A 316 9.14 -32.94 3.37
N ILE A 317 10.30 -33.06 2.74
CA ILE A 317 10.86 -32.03 1.84
C ILE A 317 9.93 -31.79 0.66
N LEU A 318 9.50 -32.84 -0.03
CA LEU A 318 8.57 -32.76 -1.16
C LEU A 318 7.23 -32.18 -0.74
N ALA A 319 6.72 -32.57 0.42
CA ALA A 319 5.45 -32.06 0.96
C ALA A 319 5.51 -30.56 1.30
N ALA A 320 6.62 -30.08 1.84
CA ALA A 320 6.86 -28.67 2.13
C ALA A 320 7.08 -27.85 0.84
N GLY A 321 7.69 -28.48 -0.18
CA GLY A 321 8.00 -27.88 -1.47
C GLY A 321 9.29 -27.06 -1.46
N PHE A 322 9.56 -26.45 -2.60
CA PHE A 322 10.76 -25.67 -2.87
C PHE A 322 10.38 -24.20 -3.20
N VAL A 323 11.34 -23.31 -3.01
CA VAL A 323 11.27 -21.93 -3.47
C VAL A 323 12.43 -21.69 -4.42
N ASN A 324 12.15 -21.31 -5.65
CA ASN A 324 13.14 -20.97 -6.65
C ASN A 324 13.33 -19.46 -6.68
N THR A 325 14.53 -18.98 -6.34
CA THR A 325 14.90 -17.58 -6.49
C THR A 325 15.65 -17.41 -7.81
N LEU A 326 15.12 -16.58 -8.69
CA LEU A 326 15.73 -16.27 -9.98
C LEU A 326 17.06 -15.56 -9.76
N MET A 327 17.98 -15.70 -10.71
CA MET A 327 19.19 -14.89 -10.71
C MET A 327 18.84 -13.43 -10.98
N PRO A 328 19.63 -12.47 -10.47
CA PRO A 328 19.41 -11.05 -10.74
C PRO A 328 19.34 -10.78 -12.25
N GLY A 329 18.33 -10.07 -12.68
CA GLY A 329 18.07 -9.66 -14.06
C GLY A 329 17.49 -8.26 -14.11
N GLU A 330 16.94 -7.89 -15.25
CA GLU A 330 16.19 -6.66 -15.42
C GLU A 330 14.69 -6.96 -15.50
N ASP A 331 13.89 -6.06 -14.98
CA ASP A 331 12.44 -6.12 -15.07
C ASP A 331 11.90 -4.77 -15.52
N THR A 332 10.69 -4.74 -16.08
CA THR A 332 10.12 -3.54 -16.69
C THR A 332 8.86 -3.11 -15.95
N LEU A 333 8.82 -1.82 -15.57
CA LEU A 333 7.64 -1.20 -15.00
C LEU A 333 6.58 -1.00 -16.08
N ILE A 334 5.46 -1.73 -15.99
CA ILE A 334 4.35 -1.64 -16.94
C ILE A 334 3.54 -0.38 -16.69
N SER A 335 3.17 -0.15 -15.43
CA SER A 335 2.38 1.02 -15.03
C SER A 335 2.60 1.34 -13.56
N LYS A 336 2.40 2.61 -13.22
CA LYS A 336 2.29 3.10 -11.84
C LYS A 336 1.25 4.20 -11.80
N GLY A 337 0.56 4.36 -10.69
CA GLY A 337 -0.43 5.42 -10.51
C GLY A 337 -1.31 5.16 -9.30
N PHE A 338 -2.19 6.11 -9.04
CA PHE A 338 -3.21 5.94 -8.01
C PHE A 338 -4.39 5.12 -8.54
N SER A 339 -5.12 4.47 -7.64
CA SER A 339 -6.32 3.72 -8.00
C SER A 339 -7.38 4.64 -8.62
N ILE A 340 -7.79 4.35 -9.86
CA ILE A 340 -8.83 5.12 -10.58
C ILE A 340 -10.18 4.96 -9.89
N GLU A 341 -10.50 3.79 -9.39
CA GLU A 341 -11.77 3.50 -8.71
C GLU A 341 -11.88 4.30 -7.40
N GLU A 342 -10.83 4.29 -6.57
CA GLU A 342 -10.80 5.06 -5.33
C GLU A 342 -10.88 6.57 -5.61
N ALA A 343 -10.19 7.04 -6.65
CA ALA A 343 -10.27 8.43 -7.08
C ALA A 343 -11.68 8.82 -7.53
N LYS A 344 -12.36 7.97 -8.31
CA LYS A 344 -13.77 8.18 -8.70
C LYS A 344 -14.69 8.24 -7.49
N ASN A 345 -14.61 7.24 -6.60
CA ASN A 345 -15.42 7.20 -5.39
C ASN A 345 -15.22 8.46 -4.54
N THR A 346 -13.98 8.94 -4.43
CA THR A 346 -13.67 10.18 -3.68
C THR A 346 -14.26 11.42 -4.35
N THR A 347 -14.14 11.55 -5.68
CA THR A 347 -14.70 12.71 -6.40
C THR A 347 -16.23 12.70 -6.39
N GLU A 348 -16.87 11.56 -6.61
CA GLU A 348 -18.32 11.40 -6.54
C GLU A 348 -18.87 11.73 -5.14
N ALA A 349 -18.22 11.18 -4.10
CA ALA A 349 -18.61 11.48 -2.72
C ALA A 349 -18.45 12.96 -2.36
N PHE A 350 -17.43 13.65 -2.91
CA PHE A 350 -17.24 15.08 -2.72
C PHE A 350 -18.30 15.91 -3.47
N GLU A 351 -18.64 15.53 -4.70
CA GLU A 351 -19.73 16.16 -5.46
C GLU A 351 -21.08 16.02 -4.74
N ASP A 352 -21.37 14.83 -4.22
CA ASP A 352 -22.57 14.57 -3.43
C ASP A 352 -22.60 15.38 -2.13
N PHE A 353 -21.46 15.51 -1.45
CA PHE A 353 -21.33 16.38 -0.29
C PHE A 353 -21.66 17.84 -0.66
N CYS A 354 -21.06 18.36 -1.71
CA CYS A 354 -21.33 19.72 -2.18
C CYS A 354 -22.82 19.93 -2.50
N LYS A 355 -23.42 19.01 -3.24
CA LYS A 355 -24.86 19.06 -3.60
C LYS A 355 -25.79 18.96 -2.37
N LYS A 356 -25.41 18.19 -1.37
CA LYS A 356 -26.20 18.00 -0.16
C LYS A 356 -26.18 19.22 0.77
N TYR A 357 -25.03 19.87 0.89
CA TYR A 357 -24.79 20.91 1.91
C TYR A 357 -24.64 22.33 1.33
N TYR A 358 -24.90 22.54 0.03
CA TYR A 358 -24.69 23.84 -0.61
C TYR A 358 -25.52 24.98 0.03
N ASP A 359 -26.67 24.68 0.61
CA ASP A 359 -27.57 25.67 1.24
C ASP A 359 -27.27 25.86 2.74
N GLU A 360 -26.63 24.87 3.37
CA GLU A 360 -26.33 24.88 4.81
C GLU A 360 -24.97 25.52 5.12
N ILE A 361 -24.01 25.43 4.20
CA ILE A 361 -22.65 25.95 4.38
C ILE A 361 -22.49 27.23 3.57
N GLU A 362 -22.29 28.36 4.26
CA GLU A 362 -22.27 29.70 3.66
C GLU A 362 -21.28 29.82 2.49
N ALA A 363 -20.05 29.32 2.64
CA ALA A 363 -19.07 29.32 1.55
C ALA A 363 -19.52 28.52 0.33
N LEU A 364 -20.17 27.34 0.52
CA LEU A 364 -20.72 26.55 -0.57
C LEU A 364 -21.88 27.27 -1.26
N ARG A 365 -22.77 27.90 -0.49
CA ARG A 365 -23.89 28.66 -1.00
C ARG A 365 -23.43 29.81 -1.89
N ILE A 366 -22.44 30.60 -1.43
CA ILE A 366 -21.87 31.72 -2.19
C ILE A 366 -21.26 31.22 -3.51
N ILE A 367 -20.49 30.12 -3.46
CA ILE A 367 -19.88 29.53 -4.65
C ILE A 367 -20.95 29.00 -5.61
N TYR A 368 -21.97 28.28 -5.08
CA TYR A 368 -23.03 27.68 -5.88
C TYR A 368 -23.86 28.74 -6.62
N ASN A 369 -24.31 29.76 -5.89
CA ASN A 369 -25.14 30.83 -6.48
C ASN A 369 -24.33 31.76 -7.39
N ASN A 370 -23.00 31.71 -7.30
CA ASN A 370 -22.09 32.52 -8.13
C ASN A 370 -22.37 34.04 -8.03
N GLU A 371 -22.81 34.52 -6.85
CA GLU A 371 -23.28 35.89 -6.60
C GLU A 371 -22.14 36.92 -6.57
N GLY A 372 -20.90 36.50 -6.54
CA GLY A 372 -19.74 37.40 -6.48
C GLY A 372 -19.45 37.93 -5.06
N GLU A 373 -20.17 37.43 -4.05
CA GLU A 373 -19.91 37.77 -2.67
C GLU A 373 -18.50 37.36 -2.24
N PRO A 374 -17.85 38.12 -1.35
CA PRO A 374 -16.49 37.83 -0.89
C PRO A 374 -16.45 36.60 0.01
N ILE A 375 -15.62 35.63 -0.34
CA ILE A 375 -15.33 34.46 0.49
C ILE A 375 -14.03 34.72 1.24
N THR A 376 -14.15 34.95 2.54
CA THR A 376 -13.05 35.29 3.42
C THR A 376 -12.20 34.09 3.82
N TYR A 377 -11.01 34.35 4.34
CA TYR A 377 -10.13 33.32 4.92
C TYR A 377 -10.84 32.47 5.98
N SER A 378 -11.61 33.08 6.89
CA SER A 378 -12.32 32.35 7.95
C SER A 378 -13.40 31.41 7.39
N MET A 379 -14.13 31.83 6.36
CA MET A 379 -15.12 30.98 5.69
C MET A 379 -14.48 29.80 4.99
N LEU A 380 -13.32 29.98 4.36
CA LEU A 380 -12.57 28.90 3.72
C LEU A 380 -12.03 27.91 4.75
N LYS A 381 -11.56 28.41 5.90
CA LYS A 381 -11.11 27.54 7.00
C LYS A 381 -12.26 26.74 7.63
N ASP A 382 -13.44 27.34 7.81
CA ASP A 382 -14.62 26.61 8.27
C ASP A 382 -15.02 25.52 7.28
N LEU A 383 -15.06 25.84 5.98
CA LEU A 383 -15.33 24.85 4.94
C LEU A 383 -14.30 23.72 4.92
N GLU A 384 -13.00 24.02 5.00
CA GLU A 384 -11.95 23.03 5.09
C GLU A 384 -12.14 22.08 6.28
N ASN A 385 -12.47 22.61 7.44
CA ASN A 385 -12.71 21.82 8.64
C ASN A 385 -13.96 20.94 8.50
N ARG A 386 -15.05 21.45 7.95
CA ARG A 386 -16.26 20.67 7.69
C ARG A 386 -16.03 19.56 6.69
N LEU A 387 -15.27 19.81 5.63
CA LEU A 387 -14.86 18.81 4.65
C LEU A 387 -14.05 17.68 5.33
N LYS A 388 -13.06 18.03 6.14
CA LYS A 388 -12.25 17.04 6.89
C LYS A 388 -13.09 16.22 7.90
N MET A 389 -14.08 16.85 8.55
CA MET A 389 -14.98 16.15 9.46
C MET A 389 -15.93 15.21 8.73
N ALA A 390 -16.37 15.57 7.54
CA ALA A 390 -17.27 14.75 6.72
C ALA A 390 -16.56 13.51 6.16
N ASN A 391 -15.33 13.69 5.69
CA ASN A 391 -14.50 12.60 5.19
C ASN A 391 -13.02 13.00 5.27
N ASN A 392 -12.19 12.15 5.87
CA ASN A 392 -10.74 12.38 5.99
C ASN A 392 -10.03 12.54 4.64
N HIS A 393 -10.63 12.07 3.54
CA HIS A 393 -10.12 12.24 2.17
C HIS A 393 -10.47 13.58 1.53
N PHE A 394 -11.30 14.41 2.17
CA PHE A 394 -11.72 15.71 1.63
C PHE A 394 -10.75 16.83 1.98
N THR A 395 -9.46 16.58 1.85
CA THR A 395 -8.45 17.64 1.85
C THR A 395 -8.26 18.19 0.43
N SER A 396 -7.91 19.47 0.31
CA SER A 396 -7.71 20.09 -1.01
C SER A 396 -6.72 19.31 -1.88
N LYS A 397 -5.63 18.80 -1.28
CA LYS A 397 -4.60 18.01 -1.98
C LYS A 397 -5.12 16.67 -2.48
N GLN A 398 -5.83 15.92 -1.62
CA GLN A 398 -6.37 14.62 -1.99
C GLN A 398 -7.47 14.72 -3.04
N LEU A 399 -8.38 15.68 -2.89
CA LEU A 399 -9.41 15.97 -3.89
C LEU A 399 -8.81 16.38 -5.24
N TRP A 400 -7.79 17.27 -5.21
CA TRP A 400 -7.09 17.68 -6.43
C TRP A 400 -6.41 16.51 -7.13
N ASN A 401 -5.73 15.65 -6.37
CA ASN A 401 -5.10 14.44 -6.90
C ASN A 401 -6.14 13.47 -7.46
N SER A 402 -7.28 13.27 -6.76
CA SER A 402 -8.36 12.40 -7.23
C SER A 402 -8.93 12.92 -8.55
N TYR A 403 -9.24 14.20 -8.66
CA TYR A 403 -9.66 14.80 -9.92
C TYR A 403 -8.60 14.71 -11.02
N ALA A 404 -7.31 14.87 -10.69
CA ALA A 404 -6.22 14.73 -11.67
C ALA A 404 -6.07 13.30 -12.20
N ILE A 405 -6.44 12.28 -11.41
CA ILE A 405 -6.47 10.88 -11.82
C ILE A 405 -7.68 10.61 -12.72
N VAL A 406 -8.87 11.09 -12.32
CA VAL A 406 -10.11 10.86 -13.07
C VAL A 406 -10.15 11.68 -14.36
N ASN A 407 -9.68 12.92 -14.32
CA ASN A 407 -9.75 13.90 -15.41
C ASN A 407 -8.39 14.51 -15.78
N PRO A 408 -7.38 13.73 -16.18
CA PRO A 408 -5.99 14.19 -16.34
C PRO A 408 -5.80 15.27 -17.41
N LYS A 409 -6.75 15.41 -18.35
CA LYS A 409 -6.68 16.38 -19.45
C LYS A 409 -7.13 17.79 -19.05
N VAL A 410 -7.98 17.89 -18.04
CA VAL A 410 -8.61 19.15 -17.62
C VAL A 410 -8.17 19.62 -16.23
N VAL A 411 -7.39 18.81 -15.53
CA VAL A 411 -6.84 19.15 -14.20
C VAL A 411 -5.34 19.39 -14.31
N ARG A 412 -4.91 20.59 -13.97
CA ARG A 412 -3.49 20.94 -13.88
C ARG A 412 -2.96 20.59 -12.50
N ARG A 413 -1.86 19.84 -12.44
CA ARG A 413 -1.16 19.55 -11.19
C ARG A 413 -0.37 20.77 -10.72
N SER A 414 -0.36 21.02 -9.41
CA SER A 414 0.45 22.06 -8.79
C SER A 414 1.94 21.78 -8.99
N THR A 415 2.70 22.82 -9.31
CA THR A 415 4.16 22.75 -9.55
C THR A 415 4.97 23.41 -8.44
N THR A 416 4.33 24.24 -7.61
CA THR A 416 4.97 24.91 -6.48
C THR A 416 4.21 24.67 -5.18
N LYS A 417 4.86 25.02 -4.08
CA LYS A 417 4.28 24.95 -2.73
C LYS A 417 3.09 25.88 -2.58
N GLU A 418 3.25 27.11 -3.01
CA GLU A 418 2.24 28.16 -2.92
C GLU A 418 0.97 27.74 -3.69
N GLU A 419 1.13 27.11 -4.84
CA GLU A 419 0.00 26.55 -5.62
C GLU A 419 -0.71 25.44 -4.84
N SER A 420 0.04 24.53 -4.23
CA SER A 420 -0.53 23.36 -3.54
C SER A 420 -1.23 23.72 -2.23
N ASP A 421 -0.71 24.71 -1.49
CA ASP A 421 -1.18 25.08 -0.15
C ASP A 421 -2.25 26.17 -0.17
N ALA A 422 -2.54 26.77 -1.34
CA ALA A 422 -3.50 27.85 -1.45
C ALA A 422 -4.91 27.40 -1.00
N LEU A 423 -5.46 28.10 -0.03
CA LEU A 423 -6.78 27.83 0.52
C LEU A 423 -7.89 28.04 -0.52
N THR A 424 -7.66 28.95 -1.49
CA THR A 424 -8.55 29.21 -2.63
C THR A 424 -8.70 28.01 -3.56
N ASN A 425 -7.84 26.99 -3.46
CA ASN A 425 -8.01 25.73 -4.19
C ASN A 425 -9.35 25.06 -3.84
N ILE A 426 -9.85 25.25 -2.61
CA ILE A 426 -11.17 24.74 -2.21
C ILE A 426 -12.26 25.38 -3.07
N ILE A 427 -12.18 26.68 -3.36
CA ILE A 427 -13.14 27.37 -4.23
C ILE A 427 -13.15 26.75 -5.62
N GLN A 428 -11.97 26.49 -6.18
CA GLN A 428 -11.85 25.90 -7.51
C GLN A 428 -12.36 24.46 -7.54
N LEU A 429 -12.08 23.66 -6.51
CA LEU A 429 -12.60 22.30 -6.36
C LEU A 429 -14.12 22.28 -6.29
N VAL A 430 -14.73 23.15 -5.48
CA VAL A 430 -16.19 23.26 -5.36
C VAL A 430 -16.81 23.73 -6.67
N ARG A 431 -16.22 24.73 -7.33
CA ARG A 431 -16.68 25.19 -8.66
C ARG A 431 -16.59 24.11 -9.72
N PHE A 432 -15.54 23.29 -9.67
CA PHE A 432 -15.37 22.16 -10.57
C PHE A 432 -16.42 21.07 -10.29
N ALA A 433 -16.68 20.76 -9.01
CA ALA A 433 -17.73 19.82 -8.58
C ALA A 433 -19.13 20.25 -9.01
N PHE A 434 -19.40 21.57 -9.05
CA PHE A 434 -20.67 22.13 -9.56
C PHE A 434 -20.67 22.37 -11.08
N HIS A 435 -19.64 21.91 -11.80
CA HIS A 435 -19.49 22.11 -13.25
C HIS A 435 -19.55 23.60 -13.72
N GLN A 436 -19.13 24.51 -12.84
CA GLN A 436 -19.06 25.95 -13.14
C GLN A 436 -17.80 26.35 -13.90
N ILE A 437 -16.79 25.48 -13.87
CA ILE A 437 -15.52 25.63 -14.61
C ILE A 437 -15.18 24.34 -15.33
N GLU A 438 -14.66 24.46 -16.55
CA GLU A 438 -14.29 23.31 -17.38
C GLU A 438 -12.89 22.77 -17.06
N ARG A 439 -12.03 23.61 -16.49
CA ARG A 439 -10.64 23.27 -16.13
C ARG A 439 -10.37 23.58 -14.68
N LEU A 440 -9.69 22.66 -14.01
CA LEU A 440 -9.25 22.83 -12.63
C LEU A 440 -7.79 23.32 -12.60
N ASP A 441 -7.64 24.63 -12.38
CA ASP A 441 -6.34 25.32 -12.25
C ASP A 441 -6.29 26.09 -10.93
N SER A 442 -5.13 26.10 -10.27
CA SER A 442 -4.94 26.92 -9.06
C SER A 442 -5.01 28.41 -9.39
N VAL A 443 -5.67 29.16 -8.52
CA VAL A 443 -5.75 30.62 -8.64
C VAL A 443 -4.36 31.25 -8.61
N VAL A 444 -3.48 30.74 -7.76
CA VAL A 444 -2.08 31.23 -7.60
C VAL A 444 -1.32 31.19 -8.92
N THR A 445 -1.47 30.09 -9.68
CA THR A 445 -0.81 29.92 -10.98
C THR A 445 -1.13 31.03 -11.98
N THR A 446 -2.38 31.50 -11.95
CA THR A 446 -2.90 32.46 -12.93
C THR A 446 -3.06 33.86 -12.37
N SER A 447 -2.77 34.08 -11.07
CA SER A 447 -3.00 35.35 -10.36
C SER A 447 -2.36 36.53 -11.06
N LYS A 448 -1.11 36.44 -11.48
CA LYS A 448 -0.37 37.52 -12.16
C LYS A 448 -0.96 37.84 -13.54
N GLN A 449 -1.41 36.82 -14.27
CA GLN A 449 -2.08 37.01 -15.58
C GLN A 449 -3.40 37.75 -15.38
N PHE A 450 -4.23 37.29 -14.46
CA PHE A 450 -5.52 37.93 -14.18
C PHE A 450 -5.36 39.32 -13.55
N PHE A 451 -4.35 39.53 -12.72
CA PHE A 451 -4.00 40.86 -12.22
C PHE A 451 -3.67 41.85 -13.36
N ASN A 452 -2.85 41.41 -14.31
CA ASN A 452 -2.53 42.24 -15.48
C ASN A 452 -3.75 42.54 -16.36
N LEU A 453 -4.65 41.57 -16.51
CA LEU A 453 -5.90 41.79 -17.23
C LEU A 453 -6.81 42.76 -16.46
N TRP A 454 -6.93 42.61 -15.15
CA TRP A 454 -7.67 43.53 -14.29
C TRP A 454 -7.12 44.96 -14.37
N LEU A 455 -5.81 45.12 -14.34
CA LEU A 455 -5.16 46.41 -14.56
C LEU A 455 -5.49 47.01 -15.94
N GLY A 456 -5.49 46.18 -16.96
CA GLY A 456 -5.81 46.60 -18.33
C GLY A 456 -7.25 47.12 -18.47
N GLN A 457 -8.21 46.47 -17.80
CA GLN A 457 -9.62 46.93 -17.79
C GLN A 457 -9.81 48.21 -16.98
N ASN A 458 -9.05 48.40 -15.91
CA ASN A 458 -9.14 49.55 -15.01
C ASN A 458 -8.09 50.66 -15.29
N GLN A 459 -7.42 50.60 -16.43
CA GLN A 459 -6.26 51.44 -16.78
C GLN A 459 -6.49 52.95 -16.69
N ARG A 460 -7.75 53.41 -16.84
CA ARG A 460 -8.16 54.81 -16.75
C ARG A 460 -8.47 55.24 -15.32
N GLU A 461 -8.69 54.31 -14.42
CA GLU A 461 -9.16 54.55 -13.05
C GLU A 461 -8.09 54.32 -11.98
N ILE A 462 -6.99 53.61 -12.32
CA ILE A 462 -5.94 53.24 -11.36
C ILE A 462 -4.63 53.97 -11.65
N THR A 463 -4.15 54.76 -10.67
CA THR A 463 -2.88 55.45 -10.69
C THR A 463 -1.69 54.53 -10.41
N ASP A 464 -0.46 54.93 -10.76
CA ASP A 464 0.75 54.14 -10.50
C ASP A 464 0.95 53.84 -8.99
N LYS A 465 0.59 54.78 -8.11
CA LYS A 465 0.64 54.56 -6.65
C LYS A 465 -0.36 53.50 -6.18
N GLN A 466 -1.56 53.50 -6.74
CA GLN A 466 -2.57 52.51 -6.45
C GLN A 466 -2.16 51.14 -6.97
N ARG A 467 -1.58 51.06 -8.18
CA ARG A 467 -1.01 49.86 -8.76
C ARG A 467 0.08 49.26 -7.85
N GLU A 468 1.02 50.07 -7.38
CA GLU A 468 2.11 49.62 -6.51
C GLU A 468 1.58 48.98 -5.22
N VAL A 469 0.66 49.64 -4.51
CA VAL A 469 0.17 49.16 -3.22
C VAL A 469 -0.71 47.91 -3.38
N ILE A 470 -1.53 47.86 -4.43
CA ILE A 470 -2.43 46.70 -4.65
C ILE A 470 -1.68 45.48 -5.17
N SER A 471 -0.56 45.67 -5.91
CA SER A 471 0.23 44.56 -6.41
C SER A 471 0.84 43.66 -5.31
N ARG A 472 1.07 44.23 -4.12
CA ARG A 472 1.60 43.52 -2.96
C ARG A 472 0.61 42.57 -2.31
N ILE A 473 -0.71 42.77 -2.55
CA ILE A 473 -1.76 41.96 -1.95
C ILE A 473 -2.29 40.87 -2.87
N VAL A 474 -1.91 40.86 -4.16
CA VAL A 474 -2.42 39.92 -5.16
C VAL A 474 -2.17 38.49 -4.76
N ASP A 475 -0.93 38.16 -4.33
CA ASP A 475 -0.55 36.78 -3.95
C ASP A 475 -1.29 36.34 -2.68
N TYR A 476 -1.54 37.26 -1.74
CA TYR A 476 -2.36 36.98 -0.56
C TYR A 476 -3.80 36.64 -0.94
N ILE A 477 -4.45 37.46 -1.77
CA ILE A 477 -5.81 37.23 -2.24
C ILE A 477 -5.90 35.92 -3.03
N ALA A 478 -4.92 35.66 -3.88
CA ALA A 478 -4.86 34.43 -4.68
C ALA A 478 -4.73 33.15 -3.81
N SER A 479 -4.07 33.26 -2.66
CA SER A 479 -3.85 32.13 -1.75
C SER A 479 -4.96 31.98 -0.70
N ASN A 480 -5.46 33.07 -0.15
CA ASN A 480 -6.27 33.08 1.07
C ASN A 480 -7.74 33.53 0.86
N GLY A 481 -8.09 34.03 -0.32
CA GLY A 481 -9.43 34.55 -0.61
C GLY A 481 -9.58 36.05 -0.37
N ALA A 482 -10.84 36.50 -0.20
CA ALA A 482 -11.13 37.91 -0.01
C ALA A 482 -10.56 38.44 1.29
N CYS A 483 -10.04 39.66 1.24
CA CYS A 483 -9.59 40.40 2.41
C CYS A 483 -10.10 41.85 2.36
N THR A 484 -10.14 42.51 3.52
CA THR A 484 -10.47 43.90 3.72
C THR A 484 -9.26 44.67 4.22
N ILE A 485 -9.33 46.00 4.21
CA ILE A 485 -8.29 46.86 4.83
C ILE A 485 -8.10 46.57 6.32
N ARG A 486 -9.14 46.05 7.00
CA ARG A 486 -9.00 45.63 8.42
C ARG A 486 -8.10 44.41 8.54
N ASP A 487 -8.30 43.40 7.69
CA ASP A 487 -7.50 42.20 7.68
C ASP A 487 -6.01 42.55 7.38
N ILE A 488 -5.78 43.36 6.35
CA ILE A 488 -4.43 43.82 6.01
C ILE A 488 -3.79 44.57 7.18
N ARG A 489 -4.58 45.38 7.94
CA ARG A 489 -4.08 46.18 9.07
C ARG A 489 -3.64 45.33 10.26
N GLU A 490 -4.24 44.16 10.45
CA GLU A 490 -3.85 43.21 11.49
C GLU A 490 -2.46 42.63 11.20
N ASP A 491 -2.14 42.36 9.92
CA ASP A 491 -0.86 41.82 9.49
C ASP A 491 0.19 42.89 9.23
N ASP A 492 -0.16 43.97 8.51
CA ASP A 492 0.72 45.08 8.14
C ASP A 492 -0.03 46.43 8.18
N ALA A 493 0.00 47.09 9.33
CA ALA A 493 -0.62 48.37 9.53
C ALA A 493 -0.07 49.48 8.60
N THR A 494 1.20 49.36 8.19
CA THR A 494 1.85 50.31 7.28
C THR A 494 1.30 50.19 5.87
N HIS A 495 1.16 48.97 5.38
CA HIS A 495 0.57 48.69 4.08
C HIS A 495 -0.91 49.12 4.02
N ALA A 496 -1.69 48.81 5.06
CA ALA A 496 -3.07 49.27 5.16
C ALA A 496 -3.20 50.79 5.08
N ALA A 497 -2.34 51.51 5.79
CA ALA A 497 -2.28 52.99 5.73
C ALA A 497 -1.88 53.51 4.33
N GLN A 498 -0.97 52.84 3.64
CA GLN A 498 -0.59 53.19 2.25
C GLN A 498 -1.75 52.95 1.29
N MET A 499 -2.49 51.82 1.44
CA MET A 499 -3.68 51.54 0.66
C MET A 499 -4.75 52.62 0.84
N ILE A 500 -5.10 52.97 2.08
CA ILE A 500 -6.09 54.02 2.37
C ILE A 500 -5.68 55.37 1.75
N ARG A 501 -4.40 55.73 1.85
CA ARG A 501 -3.88 56.99 1.25
C ARG A 501 -3.93 56.96 -0.28
N ALA A 502 -3.62 55.84 -0.88
CA ALA A 502 -3.62 55.69 -2.34
C ALA A 502 -5.04 55.75 -2.95
N PHE A 503 -6.02 55.16 -2.28
CA PHE A 503 -7.41 55.12 -2.72
C PHE A 503 -8.29 56.24 -2.15
N GLY A 504 -7.73 57.04 -1.22
CA GLY A 504 -8.37 58.24 -0.65
C GLY A 504 -9.21 57.98 0.61
N ASN A 505 -9.81 56.81 0.75
CA ASN A 505 -10.47 56.38 1.99
C ASN A 505 -10.55 54.83 2.06
N MET A 506 -10.93 54.31 3.22
CA MET A 506 -11.01 52.88 3.49
C MET A 506 -12.03 52.19 2.58
N GLN A 507 -13.20 52.79 2.39
CA GLN A 507 -14.27 52.19 1.59
C GLN A 507 -13.84 51.97 0.13
N LYS A 508 -13.20 52.95 -0.52
CA LYS A 508 -12.71 52.82 -1.90
C LYS A 508 -11.58 51.81 -2.01
N ALA A 509 -10.74 51.69 -0.97
CA ALA A 509 -9.72 50.66 -0.94
C ALA A 509 -10.33 49.25 -0.82
N ASP A 510 -11.36 49.07 0.02
CA ASP A 510 -12.09 47.81 0.14
C ASP A 510 -12.85 47.45 -1.16
N GLU A 511 -13.45 48.46 -1.86
CA GLU A 511 -14.08 48.27 -3.17
C GLU A 511 -13.04 47.77 -4.21
N ALA A 512 -11.85 48.32 -4.22
CA ALA A 512 -10.77 47.89 -5.11
C ALA A 512 -10.29 46.47 -4.79
N LEU A 513 -10.16 46.09 -3.51
CA LEU A 513 -9.82 44.75 -3.08
C LEU A 513 -10.91 43.74 -3.48
N HIS A 514 -12.16 44.08 -3.32
CA HIS A 514 -13.29 43.26 -3.72
C HIS A 514 -13.33 43.05 -5.24
N SER A 515 -13.15 44.12 -6.04
CA SER A 515 -13.06 44.04 -7.49
C SER A 515 -11.87 43.13 -7.91
N LEU A 516 -10.71 43.27 -7.29
CA LEU A 516 -9.55 42.43 -7.56
C LEU A 516 -9.82 40.98 -7.21
N TYR A 517 -10.39 40.69 -6.04
CA TYR A 517 -10.78 39.34 -5.63
C TYR A 517 -11.73 38.70 -6.64
N THR A 518 -12.80 39.40 -7.02
CA THR A 518 -13.80 38.91 -7.98
C THR A 518 -13.14 38.54 -9.31
N PHE A 519 -12.22 39.36 -9.78
CA PHE A 519 -11.53 39.14 -11.04
C PHE A 519 -10.49 38.02 -10.99
N VAL A 520 -9.65 37.99 -9.93
CA VAL A 520 -8.53 37.05 -9.80
C VAL A 520 -9.01 35.68 -9.32
N VAL A 521 -9.86 35.62 -8.29
CA VAL A 521 -10.27 34.37 -7.65
C VAL A 521 -11.49 33.77 -8.33
N LEU A 522 -12.54 34.55 -8.53
CA LEU A 522 -13.76 34.09 -9.15
C LEU A 522 -13.70 34.10 -10.68
N ARG A 523 -12.67 34.73 -11.27
CA ARG A 523 -12.46 34.85 -12.71
C ARG A 523 -13.66 35.41 -13.46
N LYS A 524 -14.37 36.35 -12.83
CA LYS A 524 -15.47 37.10 -13.45
C LYS A 524 -14.92 38.42 -13.94
N ALA A 525 -15.35 38.85 -15.13
CA ALA A 525 -15.15 40.22 -15.59
C ALA A 525 -15.86 41.17 -14.60
N ALA A 526 -15.16 42.23 -14.19
CA ALA A 526 -15.75 43.26 -13.35
C ALA A 526 -16.82 44.06 -14.09
#